data_7776e74b873e3b164e26a6e34b24fc84
#
_entry.id   7776e74b873e3b164e26a6e34b24fc84
#
_cell.length_a   1.000
_cell.length_b   1.000
_cell.length_c   1.000
_cell.angle_alpha   90.00
_cell.angle_beta   90.00
_cell.angle_gamma   90.00
#
_symmetry.space_group_name_H-M   'P 1'
#
loop_
_entity.id
_entity.type
_entity.pdbx_description
1 polymer ?
#
loop_
_entity_poly.entity_id
_entity_poly.type
_entity_poly.pdbx_seq_one_letter_code
_entity_poly.pdbx_strand_id
1 'polypeptide(L)'
;MEKEKNNRSSFSGKIGFVLSAAGASVGLGNIWRFPYLAAKYGGGIFLLIYILLALTFGYTMIVAESALGRMTRKSPVGAFKFFGKKAGWLSFGGWINAIIPVLIVPYYSVIGGWVIKYFVEYLKGKGAKLAEDGYFSKFISNGLSTEICFIVFCMFTLIIIYAGVRNGIERVSKFMMPILVVLSVIIAIYSVTRPGALAGVKYFLVPNPKNFSWMTVVTAMGQMFYSLSIAMGILVTFGSYMKKDTSIEDSTRNVEVFDTAIAIMAGLMIIPAVFAFSGGDPDTLQAGPSLMFITIPKVFNSMGFGTFAGILFFLLVLFAAVTSSIALTESAVSTVEDELKWSRKKSTVIVGFIMIVLGTLSCLGYGPLSFVKIIGMQFLDFFDFLTNSVMMPIAALMTSLFVSKVVGVDRMEEEIRHGESKFRRKKIFVVMLKYLCPIFAIIILVSSVANAFGWISM
;
A
#
# COMPACT_ATOMS: atom_id res chain seq x y z
N MET A 1 -36.37 -16.62 12.27
CA MET A 1 -35.03 -16.07 11.95
C MET A 1 -35.00 -14.62 12.37
N GLU A 2 -34.53 -14.37 13.59
CA GLU A 2 -34.38 -13.02 14.14
C GLU A 2 -33.45 -12.20 13.25
N LYS A 3 -33.87 -11.00 12.90
CA LYS A 3 -33.02 -9.96 12.33
C LYS A 3 -31.92 -9.63 13.37
N GLU A 4 -30.81 -10.31 13.35
CA GLU A 4 -29.59 -9.76 13.97
C GLU A 4 -29.45 -8.33 13.43
N LYS A 5 -29.64 -7.36 14.28
CA LYS A 5 -29.35 -5.96 13.99
C LYS A 5 -27.86 -5.91 13.65
N ASN A 6 -27.58 -5.87 12.37
CA ASN A 6 -26.22 -5.84 11.84
C ASN A 6 -25.62 -4.47 12.23
N ASN A 7 -25.00 -4.43 13.40
CA ASN A 7 -24.43 -3.23 14.03
C ASN A 7 -23.06 -2.87 13.39
N ARG A 8 -22.82 -3.35 12.14
CA ARG A 8 -21.57 -3.07 11.41
C ARG A 8 -21.46 -1.58 11.12
N SER A 9 -20.31 -0.98 11.45
CA SER A 9 -19.97 0.39 11.09
C SER A 9 -20.14 0.62 9.58
N SER A 10 -20.49 1.83 9.16
CA SER A 10 -20.64 2.17 7.75
C SER A 10 -20.04 3.54 7.44
N PHE A 11 -19.47 3.68 6.24
CA PHE A 11 -19.08 4.97 5.70
C PHE A 11 -20.29 5.88 5.50
N SER A 12 -20.08 7.19 5.53
CA SER A 12 -21.16 8.17 5.31
C SER A 12 -21.77 8.08 3.90
N GLY A 13 -20.97 7.66 2.92
CA GLY A 13 -21.35 7.49 1.51
C GLY A 13 -20.15 7.18 0.61
N LYS A 14 -20.34 7.33 -0.72
CA LYS A 14 -19.34 7.04 -1.75
C LYS A 14 -18.00 7.74 -1.50
N ILE A 15 -18.01 9.05 -1.20
CA ILE A 15 -16.78 9.84 -0.96
C ILE A 15 -16.00 9.30 0.24
N GLY A 16 -16.69 8.93 1.33
CA GLY A 16 -16.05 8.34 2.50
C GLY A 16 -15.32 7.04 2.18
N PHE A 17 -15.96 6.14 1.45
CA PHE A 17 -15.33 4.90 0.99
C PHE A 17 -14.14 5.18 0.05
N VAL A 18 -14.36 5.98 -1.00
CA VAL A 18 -13.33 6.26 -2.03
C VAL A 18 -12.08 6.87 -1.41
N LEU A 19 -12.21 7.90 -0.57
CA LEU A 19 -11.04 8.55 0.05
C LEU A 19 -10.35 7.67 1.09
N SER A 20 -11.09 6.81 1.80
CA SER A 20 -10.50 5.85 2.71
C SER A 20 -9.77 4.72 1.97
N ALA A 21 -10.38 4.18 0.89
CA ALA A 21 -9.75 3.13 0.07
C ALA A 21 -8.57 3.68 -0.75
N ALA A 22 -8.69 4.88 -1.31
CA ALA A 22 -7.57 5.56 -1.96
C ALA A 22 -6.43 5.87 -0.96
N GLY A 23 -6.76 6.28 0.28
CA GLY A 23 -5.76 6.46 1.33
C GLY A 23 -5.09 5.15 1.77
N ALA A 24 -5.80 4.03 1.67
CA ALA A 24 -5.20 2.71 1.87
C ALA A 24 -4.21 2.37 0.75
N SER A 25 -4.58 2.65 -0.51
CA SER A 25 -3.77 2.35 -1.69
C SER A 25 -2.59 3.31 -1.85
N VAL A 26 -2.80 4.61 -1.64
CA VAL A 26 -1.74 5.62 -1.72
C VAL A 26 -0.87 5.57 -0.46
N GLY A 27 0.23 4.86 -0.55
CA GLY A 27 1.16 4.64 0.56
C GLY A 27 2.63 4.83 0.19
N LEU A 28 3.48 4.31 1.03
CA LEU A 28 4.93 4.33 0.81
C LEU A 28 5.33 3.65 -0.49
N GLY A 29 4.55 2.64 -0.93
CA GLY A 29 4.78 1.93 -2.18
C GLY A 29 4.71 2.80 -3.43
N ASN A 30 3.80 3.80 -3.47
CA ASN A 30 3.70 4.75 -4.56
C ASN A 30 4.87 5.76 -4.55
N ILE A 31 5.36 6.12 -3.35
CA ILE A 31 6.31 7.23 -3.21
C ILE A 31 7.75 6.78 -3.40
N TRP A 32 8.14 5.59 -2.93
CA TRP A 32 9.53 5.15 -3.13
C TRP A 32 9.69 3.97 -4.09
N ARG A 33 8.83 2.93 -3.94
CA ARG A 33 9.00 1.70 -4.72
C ARG A 33 8.64 1.89 -6.18
N PHE A 34 7.54 2.58 -6.46
CA PHE A 34 7.11 2.83 -7.83
C PHE A 34 8.15 3.65 -8.64
N PRO A 35 8.66 4.82 -8.16
CA PRO A 35 9.67 5.57 -8.91
C PRO A 35 10.95 4.79 -9.16
N TYR A 36 11.41 4.04 -8.15
CA TYR A 36 12.58 3.18 -8.29
C TYR A 36 12.38 2.12 -9.39
N LEU A 37 11.28 1.37 -9.32
CA LEU A 37 10.98 0.33 -10.30
C LEU A 37 10.76 0.92 -11.70
N ALA A 38 10.06 2.05 -11.81
CA ALA A 38 9.88 2.73 -13.08
C ALA A 38 11.22 3.14 -13.70
N ALA A 39 12.14 3.70 -12.91
CA ALA A 39 13.45 4.07 -13.42
C ALA A 39 14.31 2.87 -13.83
N LYS A 40 14.32 1.82 -13.01
CA LYS A 40 15.13 0.61 -13.27
C LYS A 40 14.59 -0.24 -14.43
N TYR A 41 13.28 -0.29 -14.62
CA TYR A 41 12.64 -1.21 -15.57
C TYR A 41 11.99 -0.52 -16.76
N GLY A 42 12.58 0.57 -17.24
CA GLY A 42 12.33 1.13 -18.57
C GLY A 42 11.45 2.39 -18.62
N GLY A 43 11.26 3.09 -17.51
CA GLY A 43 10.60 4.40 -17.48
C GLY A 43 9.17 4.36 -18.01
N GLY A 44 8.92 5.04 -19.13
CA GLY A 44 7.60 5.14 -19.73
C GLY A 44 6.98 3.82 -20.17
N ILE A 45 7.77 2.80 -20.52
CA ILE A 45 7.23 1.47 -20.87
C ILE A 45 6.75 0.75 -19.60
N PHE A 46 7.44 0.91 -18.47
CA PHE A 46 6.98 0.41 -17.18
C PHE A 46 5.67 1.08 -16.77
N LEU A 47 5.57 2.41 -16.90
CA LEU A 47 4.36 3.17 -16.61
C LEU A 47 3.18 2.70 -17.46
N LEU A 48 3.39 2.50 -18.76
CA LEU A 48 2.35 2.01 -19.67
C LEU A 48 1.80 0.64 -19.22
N ILE A 49 2.71 -0.31 -18.93
CA ILE A 49 2.35 -1.66 -18.46
C ILE A 49 1.63 -1.57 -17.11
N TYR A 50 2.11 -0.74 -16.19
CA TYR A 50 1.48 -0.52 -14.89
C TYR A 50 0.04 -0.03 -15.03
N ILE A 51 -0.22 0.96 -15.89
CA ILE A 51 -1.58 1.47 -16.16
C ILE A 51 -2.47 0.38 -16.73
N LEU A 52 -1.99 -0.39 -17.72
CA LEU A 52 -2.76 -1.50 -18.29
C LEU A 52 -3.14 -2.55 -17.24
N LEU A 53 -2.20 -2.89 -16.34
CA LEU A 53 -2.44 -3.82 -15.25
C LEU A 53 -3.40 -3.24 -14.20
N ALA A 54 -3.31 -1.95 -13.87
CA ALA A 54 -4.25 -1.30 -12.96
C ALA A 54 -5.68 -1.36 -13.50
N LEU A 55 -5.89 -1.05 -14.80
CA LEU A 55 -7.19 -1.04 -15.45
C LEU A 55 -7.79 -2.44 -15.65
N THR A 56 -7.02 -3.50 -15.54
CA THR A 56 -7.45 -4.88 -15.77
C THR A 56 -7.42 -5.70 -14.49
N PHE A 57 -6.25 -6.08 -14.04
CA PHE A 57 -6.05 -6.90 -12.85
C PHE A 57 -6.42 -6.14 -11.57
N GLY A 58 -5.90 -4.93 -11.39
CA GLY A 58 -6.18 -4.07 -10.24
C GLY A 58 -7.68 -3.85 -10.06
N TYR A 59 -8.33 -3.37 -11.14
CA TYR A 59 -9.78 -3.22 -11.18
C TYR A 59 -10.52 -4.48 -10.73
N THR A 60 -10.16 -5.63 -11.31
CA THR A 60 -10.84 -6.90 -11.03
C THR A 60 -10.76 -7.30 -9.56
N MET A 61 -9.57 -7.18 -8.98
CA MET A 61 -9.36 -7.57 -7.59
C MET A 61 -10.02 -6.60 -6.60
N ILE A 62 -9.96 -5.28 -6.85
CA ILE A 62 -10.64 -4.27 -6.01
C ILE A 62 -12.16 -4.52 -6.03
N VAL A 63 -12.75 -4.75 -7.20
CA VAL A 63 -14.19 -5.07 -7.35
C VAL A 63 -14.52 -6.36 -6.62
N ALA A 64 -13.73 -7.42 -6.81
CA ALA A 64 -13.97 -8.73 -6.19
C ALA A 64 -13.95 -8.66 -4.66
N GLU A 65 -12.92 -8.05 -4.08
CA GLU A 65 -12.76 -7.94 -2.63
C GLU A 65 -13.81 -7.00 -2.01
N SER A 66 -14.06 -5.85 -2.63
CA SER A 66 -15.06 -4.89 -2.14
C SER A 66 -16.47 -5.46 -2.21
N ALA A 67 -16.83 -6.16 -3.30
CA ALA A 67 -18.12 -6.81 -3.44
C ALA A 67 -18.30 -7.97 -2.44
N LEU A 68 -17.25 -8.79 -2.23
CA LEU A 68 -17.26 -9.85 -1.22
C LEU A 68 -17.49 -9.28 0.18
N GLY A 69 -16.80 -8.20 0.51
CA GLY A 69 -16.98 -7.49 1.79
C GLY A 69 -18.39 -6.93 1.95
N ARG A 70 -18.94 -6.24 0.94
CA ARG A 70 -20.28 -5.64 0.97
C ARG A 70 -21.37 -6.70 1.05
N MET A 71 -21.25 -7.79 0.29
CA MET A 71 -22.18 -8.91 0.27
C MET A 71 -22.29 -9.57 1.64
N THR A 72 -21.17 -9.80 2.30
CA THR A 72 -21.10 -10.57 3.54
C THR A 72 -21.24 -9.72 4.79
N ARG A 73 -20.91 -8.44 4.72
CA ARG A 73 -20.87 -7.50 5.86
C ARG A 73 -19.95 -7.98 6.99
N LYS A 74 -18.86 -8.68 6.63
CA LYS A 74 -17.91 -9.28 7.58
C LYS A 74 -16.47 -8.95 7.21
N SER A 75 -15.57 -9.12 8.17
CA SER A 75 -14.13 -9.10 7.98
C SER A 75 -13.66 -10.25 7.08
N PRO A 76 -12.41 -10.28 6.61
CA PRO A 76 -11.93 -11.30 5.66
C PRO A 76 -12.25 -12.72 6.08
N VAL A 77 -11.97 -13.11 7.33
CA VAL A 77 -12.24 -14.48 7.82
C VAL A 77 -13.72 -14.80 7.76
N GLY A 78 -14.57 -13.90 8.28
CA GLY A 78 -16.01 -14.07 8.28
C GLY A 78 -16.60 -14.09 6.86
N ALA A 79 -16.02 -13.29 5.93
CA ALA A 79 -16.47 -13.24 4.54
C ALA A 79 -16.24 -14.58 3.81
N PHE A 80 -15.09 -15.20 4.01
CA PHE A 80 -14.81 -16.52 3.42
C PHE A 80 -15.61 -17.64 4.09
N LYS A 81 -15.81 -17.61 5.41
CA LYS A 81 -16.65 -18.57 6.14
C LYS A 81 -18.13 -18.46 5.81
N PHE A 82 -18.61 -17.33 5.30
CA PHE A 82 -20.02 -17.04 5.02
C PHE A 82 -20.70 -18.10 4.14
N PHE A 83 -19.96 -18.70 3.22
CA PHE A 83 -20.44 -19.70 2.27
C PHE A 83 -20.42 -21.15 2.81
N GLY A 84 -20.06 -21.33 4.06
CA GLY A 84 -20.12 -22.60 4.77
C GLY A 84 -19.31 -23.71 4.10
N LYS A 85 -19.89 -24.93 4.00
CA LYS A 85 -19.22 -26.11 3.42
C LYS A 85 -18.78 -25.92 1.97
N LYS A 86 -19.41 -25.03 1.20
CA LYS A 86 -19.02 -24.74 -0.20
C LYS A 86 -17.64 -24.09 -0.29
N ALA A 87 -17.19 -23.39 0.75
CA ALA A 87 -15.88 -22.76 0.78
C ALA A 87 -14.74 -23.80 0.86
N GLY A 88 -14.95 -24.93 1.52
CA GLY A 88 -13.96 -25.97 1.69
C GLY A 88 -12.61 -25.41 2.21
N TRP A 89 -11.52 -25.90 1.65
CA TRP A 89 -10.16 -25.44 1.99
C TRP A 89 -9.89 -23.99 1.59
N LEU A 90 -10.63 -23.44 0.60
CA LEU A 90 -10.49 -22.05 0.19
C LEU A 90 -10.91 -21.06 1.29
N SER A 91 -11.64 -21.50 2.31
CA SER A 91 -11.96 -20.68 3.50
C SER A 91 -10.71 -20.22 4.24
N PHE A 92 -9.59 -20.94 4.13
CA PHE A 92 -8.30 -20.56 4.70
C PHE A 92 -7.74 -19.26 4.09
N GLY A 93 -8.14 -18.91 2.85
CA GLY A 93 -7.80 -17.64 2.23
C GLY A 93 -8.24 -16.43 3.05
N GLY A 94 -9.35 -16.54 3.80
CA GLY A 94 -9.79 -15.49 4.72
C GLY A 94 -8.80 -15.26 5.88
N TRP A 95 -8.22 -16.34 6.43
CA TRP A 95 -7.19 -16.23 7.47
C TRP A 95 -5.89 -15.62 6.94
N ILE A 96 -5.44 -16.01 5.74
CA ILE A 96 -4.24 -15.40 5.14
C ILE A 96 -4.46 -13.91 4.95
N ASN A 97 -5.59 -13.49 4.35
CA ASN A 97 -5.94 -12.08 4.19
C ASN A 97 -6.01 -11.31 5.52
N ALA A 98 -6.39 -11.97 6.61
CA ALA A 98 -6.49 -11.35 7.93
C ALA A 98 -5.14 -11.24 8.67
N ILE A 99 -4.23 -12.22 8.47
CA ILE A 99 -2.91 -12.25 9.11
C ILE A 99 -1.95 -11.25 8.45
N ILE A 100 -2.05 -11.06 7.14
CA ILE A 100 -1.18 -10.14 6.38
C ILE A 100 -1.12 -8.74 7.03
N PRO A 101 -2.22 -8.03 7.27
CA PRO A 101 -2.16 -6.69 7.87
C PRO A 101 -1.61 -6.72 9.30
N VAL A 102 -1.83 -7.78 10.07
CA VAL A 102 -1.27 -7.95 11.43
C VAL A 102 0.26 -8.01 11.40
N LEU A 103 0.84 -8.58 10.33
CA LEU A 103 2.29 -8.66 10.15
C LEU A 103 2.88 -7.42 9.48
N ILE A 104 2.13 -6.75 8.57
CA ILE A 104 2.61 -5.55 7.87
C ILE A 104 2.63 -4.34 8.80
N VAL A 105 1.56 -4.08 9.56
CA VAL A 105 1.42 -2.88 10.40
C VAL A 105 2.63 -2.64 11.31
N PRO A 106 3.20 -3.66 11.99
CA PRO A 106 4.35 -3.48 12.86
C PRO A 106 5.55 -2.84 12.14
N TYR A 107 6.06 -3.47 11.10
CA TYR A 107 7.25 -2.97 10.40
C TYR A 107 6.96 -1.71 9.57
N TYR A 108 5.76 -1.60 9.01
CA TYR A 108 5.31 -0.40 8.31
C TYR A 108 5.31 0.84 9.22
N SER A 109 4.93 0.66 10.48
CA SER A 109 4.92 1.73 11.48
C SER A 109 6.33 2.12 11.93
N VAL A 110 7.30 1.23 11.89
CA VAL A 110 8.72 1.58 12.08
C VAL A 110 9.17 2.56 11.00
N ILE A 111 8.83 2.27 9.74
CA ILE A 111 9.15 3.16 8.62
C ILE A 111 8.40 4.50 8.76
N GLY A 112 7.14 4.47 9.19
CA GLY A 112 6.38 5.67 9.54
C GLY A 112 7.06 6.52 10.63
N GLY A 113 7.66 5.87 11.61
CA GLY A 113 8.50 6.53 12.63
C GLY A 113 9.74 7.20 12.03
N TRP A 114 10.42 6.57 11.05
CA TRP A 114 11.54 7.20 10.35
C TRP A 114 11.09 8.44 9.56
N VAL A 115 9.91 8.41 8.98
CA VAL A 115 9.31 9.58 8.30
C VAL A 115 9.08 10.72 9.28
N ILE A 116 8.54 10.46 10.49
CA ILE A 116 8.39 11.47 11.54
C ILE A 116 9.74 12.09 11.89
N LYS A 117 10.79 11.27 12.08
CA LYS A 117 12.14 11.77 12.37
C LYS A 117 12.63 12.75 11.32
N TYR A 118 12.55 12.38 10.04
CA TYR A 118 13.02 13.23 8.96
C TYR A 118 12.17 14.50 8.82
N PHE A 119 10.86 14.41 8.93
CA PHE A 119 9.97 15.56 8.92
C PHE A 119 10.34 16.58 10.03
N VAL A 120 10.52 16.10 11.26
CA VAL A 120 10.89 16.96 12.38
C VAL A 120 12.28 17.59 12.21
N GLU A 121 13.25 16.85 11.69
CA GLU A 121 14.60 17.42 11.44
C GLU A 121 14.57 18.47 10.32
N TYR A 122 13.76 18.30 9.26
CA TYR A 122 13.54 19.32 8.23
C TYR A 122 12.87 20.58 8.81
N LEU A 123 11.87 20.42 9.69
CA LEU A 123 11.22 21.56 10.39
C LEU A 123 12.21 22.34 11.25
N LYS A 124 13.23 21.66 11.82
CA LYS A 124 14.31 22.28 12.58
C LYS A 124 15.41 22.93 11.70
N GLY A 125 15.23 22.95 10.37
CA GLY A 125 16.22 23.49 9.43
C GLY A 125 17.48 22.63 9.27
N LYS A 126 17.46 21.34 9.68
CA LYS A 126 18.62 20.45 9.63
C LYS A 126 18.68 19.60 8.35
N GLY A 127 18.15 20.08 7.24
CA GLY A 127 18.14 19.35 5.96
C GLY A 127 19.53 18.92 5.49
N ALA A 128 20.55 19.79 5.63
CA ALA A 128 21.93 19.47 5.28
C ALA A 128 22.48 18.27 6.05
N LYS A 129 22.15 18.17 7.36
CA LYS A 129 22.57 17.04 8.19
C LYS A 129 21.94 15.72 7.77
N LEU A 130 20.71 15.75 7.26
CA LEU A 130 20.03 14.55 6.74
C LEU A 130 20.68 14.04 5.46
N ALA A 131 21.37 14.89 4.72
CA ALA A 131 22.10 14.56 3.49
C ALA A 131 23.50 14.00 3.74
N GLU A 132 24.02 14.05 4.98
CA GLU A 132 25.33 13.50 5.34
C GLU A 132 25.37 11.97 5.15
N ASP A 133 26.51 11.47 4.66
CA ASP A 133 26.73 10.03 4.54
C ASP A 133 26.67 9.34 5.92
N GLY A 134 25.95 8.23 5.95
CA GLY A 134 25.79 7.43 7.16
C GLY A 134 24.79 7.98 8.18
N TYR A 135 24.16 9.15 7.98
CA TYR A 135 23.15 9.68 8.89
C TYR A 135 22.01 8.70 9.12
N PHE A 136 21.43 8.17 8.02
CA PHE A 136 20.34 7.20 8.10
C PHE A 136 20.76 5.92 8.82
N SER A 137 21.88 5.33 8.45
CA SER A 137 22.39 4.11 9.10
C SER A 137 22.66 4.32 10.61
N LYS A 138 23.21 5.46 10.98
CA LYS A 138 23.43 5.84 12.39
C LYS A 138 22.12 6.05 13.15
N PHE A 139 21.10 6.57 12.48
CA PHE A 139 19.79 6.75 13.08
C PHE A 139 19.09 5.40 13.31
N ILE A 140 19.03 4.52 12.31
CA ILE A 140 18.32 3.23 12.44
C ILE A 140 19.03 2.25 13.38
N SER A 141 20.34 2.38 13.57
CA SER A 141 21.08 1.59 14.56
C SER A 141 20.90 2.10 16.01
N ASN A 142 20.38 3.32 16.20
CA ASN A 142 20.07 3.85 17.53
C ASN A 142 18.67 3.39 17.98
N GLY A 143 18.62 2.24 18.68
CA GLY A 143 17.37 1.61 19.10
C GLY A 143 16.42 2.54 19.85
N LEU A 144 16.92 3.38 20.77
CA LEU A 144 16.05 4.28 21.55
C LEU A 144 15.40 5.36 20.67
N SER A 145 16.18 5.98 19.78
CA SER A 145 15.66 7.05 18.91
C SER A 145 14.63 6.53 17.92
N THR A 146 14.87 5.35 17.34
CA THR A 146 13.93 4.71 16.42
C THR A 146 12.68 4.25 17.12
N GLU A 147 12.80 3.67 18.32
CA GLU A 147 11.67 3.19 19.13
C GLU A 147 10.72 4.33 19.51
N ILE A 148 11.26 5.48 19.97
CA ILE A 148 10.42 6.66 20.29
C ILE A 148 9.62 7.10 19.07
N CYS A 149 10.25 7.23 17.89
CA CYS A 149 9.58 7.65 16.67
C CYS A 149 8.52 6.63 16.23
N PHE A 150 8.82 5.34 16.32
CA PHE A 150 7.90 4.24 16.05
C PHE A 150 6.67 4.29 16.97
N ILE A 151 6.87 4.40 18.29
CA ILE A 151 5.76 4.47 19.26
C ILE A 151 4.88 5.70 19.00
N VAL A 152 5.46 6.86 18.69
CA VAL A 152 4.68 8.07 18.33
C VAL A 152 3.80 7.81 17.10
N PHE A 153 4.34 7.17 16.07
CA PHE A 153 3.55 6.82 14.87
C PHE A 153 2.44 5.82 15.18
N CYS A 154 2.74 4.77 15.97
CA CYS A 154 1.76 3.79 16.44
C CYS A 154 0.61 4.44 17.20
N MET A 155 0.93 5.30 18.17
CA MET A 155 -0.07 5.98 19.01
C MET A 155 -0.99 6.85 18.13
N PHE A 156 -0.43 7.57 17.17
CA PHE A 156 -1.22 8.37 16.23
C PHE A 156 -2.21 7.50 15.44
N THR A 157 -1.77 6.39 14.88
CA THR A 157 -2.62 5.43 14.16
C THR A 157 -3.71 4.86 15.08
N LEU A 158 -3.34 4.37 16.28
CA LEU A 158 -4.26 3.73 17.21
C LEU A 158 -5.33 4.68 17.74
N ILE A 159 -5.02 5.96 17.97
CA ILE A 159 -6.00 6.99 18.38
C ILE A 159 -7.07 7.14 17.30
N ILE A 160 -6.68 7.17 16.02
CA ILE A 160 -7.62 7.30 14.90
C ILE A 160 -8.51 6.06 14.80
N ILE A 161 -7.93 4.86 14.92
CA ILE A 161 -8.68 3.60 14.91
C ILE A 161 -9.66 3.52 16.06
N TYR A 162 -9.24 3.93 17.25
CA TYR A 162 -10.10 3.95 18.44
C TYR A 162 -11.32 4.87 18.28
N ALA A 163 -11.19 5.98 17.55
CA ALA A 163 -12.28 6.89 17.24
C ALA A 163 -13.33 6.30 16.28
N GLY A 164 -13.03 5.17 15.62
CA GLY A 164 -13.96 4.41 14.79
C GLY A 164 -13.90 4.74 13.30
N VAL A 165 -14.73 4.04 12.52
CA VAL A 165 -14.70 4.14 11.05
C VAL A 165 -15.09 5.53 10.57
N ARG A 166 -16.23 6.05 11.02
CA ARG A 166 -16.76 7.33 10.52
C ARG A 166 -16.04 8.55 11.10
N ASN A 167 -15.81 8.56 12.41
CA ASN A 167 -15.26 9.71 13.13
C ASN A 167 -13.73 9.73 13.13
N GLY A 168 -13.07 8.57 12.94
CA GLY A 168 -11.64 8.41 12.82
C GLY A 168 -11.21 8.29 11.37
N ILE A 169 -11.34 7.10 10.79
CA ILE A 169 -10.80 6.73 9.48
C ILE A 169 -11.29 7.66 8.37
N GLU A 170 -12.60 7.75 8.20
CA GLU A 170 -13.21 8.55 7.12
C GLU A 170 -12.89 10.04 7.26
N ARG A 171 -12.98 10.58 8.48
CA ARG A 171 -12.70 12.00 8.73
C ARG A 171 -11.26 12.37 8.43
N VAL A 172 -10.32 11.52 8.87
CA VAL A 172 -8.89 11.72 8.63
C VAL A 172 -8.57 11.59 7.14
N SER A 173 -9.09 10.56 6.46
CA SER A 173 -8.89 10.39 5.02
C SER A 173 -9.46 11.55 4.21
N LYS A 174 -10.63 12.08 4.56
CA LYS A 174 -11.24 13.26 3.92
C LYS A 174 -10.38 14.52 4.06
N PHE A 175 -9.63 14.65 5.14
CA PHE A 175 -8.73 15.76 5.37
C PHE A 175 -7.36 15.56 4.70
N MET A 176 -6.74 14.39 4.91
CA MET A 176 -5.37 14.14 4.47
C MET A 176 -5.24 13.94 2.96
N MET A 177 -6.20 13.23 2.32
CA MET A 177 -6.08 12.90 0.90
C MET A 177 -6.06 14.12 -0.04
N PRO A 178 -6.95 15.14 0.10
CA PRO A 178 -6.86 16.34 -0.72
C PRO A 178 -5.54 17.11 -0.53
N ILE A 179 -5.05 17.21 0.71
CA ILE A 179 -3.77 17.87 1.00
C ILE A 179 -2.62 17.10 0.37
N LEU A 180 -2.62 15.77 0.44
CA LEU A 180 -1.63 14.91 -0.18
C LEU A 180 -1.56 15.14 -1.70
N VAL A 181 -2.72 15.25 -2.38
CA VAL A 181 -2.77 15.56 -3.81
C VAL A 181 -2.16 16.94 -4.09
N VAL A 182 -2.52 17.97 -3.32
CA VAL A 182 -1.96 19.32 -3.50
C VAL A 182 -0.45 19.33 -3.28
N LEU A 183 0.04 18.67 -2.22
CA LEU A 183 1.47 18.55 -1.94
C LEU A 183 2.21 17.84 -3.08
N SER A 184 1.62 16.74 -3.61
CA SER A 184 2.24 16.00 -4.71
C SER A 184 2.38 16.84 -5.98
N VAL A 185 1.37 17.66 -6.30
CA VAL A 185 1.43 18.61 -7.43
C VAL A 185 2.52 19.66 -7.23
N ILE A 186 2.59 20.27 -6.05
CA ILE A 186 3.58 21.31 -5.74
C ILE A 186 5.00 20.75 -5.88
N ILE A 187 5.27 19.57 -5.30
CA ILE A 187 6.60 18.96 -5.32
C ILE A 187 6.95 18.49 -6.74
N ALA A 188 5.99 17.93 -7.49
CA ALA A 188 6.23 17.54 -8.88
C ALA A 188 6.59 18.76 -9.75
N ILE A 189 5.86 19.87 -9.63
CA ILE A 189 6.20 21.12 -10.33
C ILE A 189 7.61 21.58 -9.94
N TYR A 190 7.92 21.58 -8.64
CA TYR A 190 9.26 21.94 -8.18
C TYR A 190 10.33 21.04 -8.82
N SER A 191 10.12 19.73 -8.88
CA SER A 191 11.07 18.76 -9.43
C SER A 191 11.28 18.95 -10.94
N VAL A 192 10.19 19.00 -11.71
CA VAL A 192 10.27 19.08 -13.19
C VAL A 192 10.82 20.42 -13.70
N THR A 193 10.77 21.46 -12.88
CA THR A 193 11.32 22.80 -13.24
C THR A 193 12.81 22.93 -12.95
N ARG A 194 13.49 21.90 -12.42
CA ARG A 194 14.94 21.97 -12.17
C ARG A 194 15.74 21.87 -13.45
N PRO A 195 16.88 22.57 -13.56
CA PRO A 195 17.81 22.38 -14.68
C PRO A 195 18.22 20.93 -14.83
N GLY A 196 18.14 20.38 -16.04
CA GLY A 196 18.43 18.95 -16.30
C GLY A 196 17.28 17.95 -16.05
N ALA A 197 16.18 18.37 -15.41
CA ALA A 197 15.05 17.51 -15.08
C ALA A 197 14.28 16.97 -16.31
N LEU A 198 14.30 17.69 -17.44
CA LEU A 198 13.53 17.36 -18.65
C LEU A 198 13.88 15.95 -19.21
N ALA A 199 15.15 15.53 -19.10
CA ALA A 199 15.58 14.21 -19.50
C ALA A 199 14.85 13.12 -18.69
N GLY A 200 14.74 13.30 -17.36
CA GLY A 200 13.99 12.41 -16.47
C GLY A 200 12.49 12.41 -16.74
N VAL A 201 11.89 13.56 -17.03
CA VAL A 201 10.48 13.66 -17.45
C VAL A 201 10.23 12.86 -18.72
N LYS A 202 11.08 13.05 -19.74
CA LYS A 202 10.98 12.33 -21.02
C LYS A 202 11.17 10.83 -20.82
N TYR A 203 12.17 10.43 -20.04
CA TYR A 203 12.43 9.03 -19.72
C TYR A 203 11.22 8.36 -19.06
N PHE A 204 10.60 9.04 -18.11
CA PHE A 204 9.49 8.49 -17.33
C PHE A 204 8.14 8.48 -18.06
N LEU A 205 7.84 9.51 -18.87
CA LEU A 205 6.53 9.63 -19.51
C LEU A 205 6.46 9.05 -20.92
N VAL A 206 7.59 8.99 -21.65
CA VAL A 206 7.59 8.53 -23.04
C VAL A 206 7.96 7.05 -23.12
N PRO A 207 7.02 6.18 -23.52
CA PRO A 207 7.29 4.75 -23.68
C PRO A 207 8.35 4.51 -24.75
N ASN A 208 9.44 3.82 -24.40
CA ASN A 208 10.45 3.39 -25.33
C ASN A 208 10.47 1.85 -25.41
N PRO A 209 10.00 1.24 -26.51
CA PRO A 209 9.99 -0.22 -26.66
C PRO A 209 11.36 -0.89 -26.52
N LYS A 210 12.45 -0.16 -26.78
CA LYS A 210 13.83 -0.68 -26.61
C LYS A 210 14.16 -0.98 -25.14
N ASN A 211 13.49 -0.33 -24.21
CA ASN A 211 13.67 -0.54 -22.77
C ASN A 211 12.75 -1.64 -22.22
N PHE A 212 12.00 -2.32 -23.08
CA PHE A 212 11.11 -3.42 -22.66
C PHE A 212 11.92 -4.65 -22.27
N SER A 213 11.54 -5.25 -21.15
CA SER A 213 11.98 -6.59 -20.73
C SER A 213 10.81 -7.36 -20.12
N TRP A 214 10.89 -8.68 -20.08
CA TRP A 214 9.91 -9.47 -19.35
C TRP A 214 9.88 -9.13 -17.87
N MET A 215 11.01 -8.70 -17.33
CA MET A 215 11.13 -8.24 -15.94
C MET A 215 10.32 -6.95 -15.70
N THR A 216 10.19 -6.08 -16.70
CA THR A 216 9.31 -4.90 -16.64
C THR A 216 7.86 -5.30 -16.35
N VAL A 217 7.37 -6.36 -16.99
CA VAL A 217 5.99 -6.86 -16.75
C VAL A 217 5.86 -7.44 -15.34
N VAL A 218 6.80 -8.30 -14.93
CA VAL A 218 6.76 -8.97 -13.62
C VAL A 218 6.84 -7.96 -12.48
N THR A 219 7.75 -6.99 -12.59
CA THR A 219 7.91 -5.95 -11.55
C THR A 219 6.74 -4.98 -11.51
N ALA A 220 6.16 -4.62 -12.68
CA ALA A 220 4.94 -3.81 -12.74
C ALA A 220 3.74 -4.54 -12.11
N MET A 221 3.60 -5.87 -12.33
CA MET A 221 2.58 -6.68 -11.65
C MET A 221 2.76 -6.66 -10.14
N GLY A 222 3.98 -6.91 -9.65
CA GLY A 222 4.28 -6.89 -8.22
C GLY A 222 4.06 -5.51 -7.59
N GLN A 223 4.43 -4.43 -8.29
CA GLN A 223 4.19 -3.07 -7.83
C GLN A 223 2.69 -2.74 -7.74
N MET A 224 1.92 -3.09 -8.76
CA MET A 224 0.50 -2.81 -8.79
C MET A 224 -0.25 -3.59 -7.68
N PHE A 225 0.17 -4.80 -7.41
CA PHE A 225 -0.36 -5.64 -6.34
C PHE A 225 -0.22 -4.98 -4.97
N TYR A 226 0.98 -4.48 -4.69
CA TYR A 226 1.29 -3.79 -3.45
C TYR A 226 0.59 -2.43 -3.36
N SER A 227 0.62 -1.64 -4.45
CA SER A 227 0.08 -0.28 -4.50
C SER A 227 -1.43 -0.25 -4.23
N LEU A 228 -2.21 -1.12 -4.88
CA LEU A 228 -3.67 -1.14 -4.74
C LEU A 228 -4.18 -1.86 -3.48
N SER A 229 -3.29 -2.23 -2.55
CA SER A 229 -3.64 -2.94 -1.30
C SER A 229 -4.45 -4.22 -1.53
N ILE A 230 -4.18 -4.94 -2.62
CA ILE A 230 -4.87 -6.17 -3.01
C ILE A 230 -4.41 -7.32 -2.10
N ALA A 231 -5.34 -8.19 -1.74
CA ALA A 231 -5.10 -9.39 -0.93
C ALA A 231 -4.49 -9.11 0.47
N MET A 232 -4.78 -7.94 1.03
CA MET A 232 -4.42 -7.55 2.40
C MET A 232 -5.63 -7.53 3.34
N GLY A 233 -6.80 -8.02 2.89
CA GLY A 233 -8.04 -7.96 3.67
C GLY A 233 -8.64 -6.57 3.83
N ILE A 234 -7.94 -5.50 3.42
CA ILE A 234 -8.38 -4.12 3.56
C ILE A 234 -9.64 -3.86 2.73
N LEU A 235 -9.63 -4.24 1.46
CA LEU A 235 -10.74 -3.99 0.54
C LEU A 235 -11.99 -4.80 0.91
N VAL A 236 -11.83 -6.02 1.45
CA VAL A 236 -12.93 -6.80 2.02
C VAL A 236 -13.49 -6.09 3.25
N THR A 237 -12.63 -5.63 4.15
CA THR A 237 -13.04 -4.91 5.36
C THR A 237 -13.77 -3.61 5.01
N PHE A 238 -13.20 -2.77 4.14
CA PHE A 238 -13.82 -1.51 3.74
C PHE A 238 -15.09 -1.74 2.91
N GLY A 239 -15.10 -2.76 2.04
CA GLY A 239 -16.29 -3.22 1.36
C GLY A 239 -17.42 -3.57 2.32
N SER A 240 -17.11 -4.20 3.46
CA SER A 240 -18.10 -4.53 4.49
C SER A 240 -18.76 -3.29 5.15
N TYR A 241 -18.12 -2.12 5.04
CA TYR A 241 -18.64 -0.83 5.51
C TYR A 241 -19.38 -0.04 4.43
N MET A 242 -19.36 -0.50 3.17
CA MET A 242 -20.09 0.15 2.07
C MET A 242 -21.60 0.01 2.27
N LYS A 243 -22.34 1.05 1.91
CA LYS A 243 -23.79 0.98 1.78
C LYS A 243 -24.17 0.24 0.50
N LYS A 244 -25.33 -0.42 0.50
CA LYS A 244 -25.81 -1.17 -0.69
C LYS A 244 -26.09 -0.30 -1.91
N ASP A 245 -26.49 0.94 -1.70
CA ASP A 245 -26.77 1.93 -2.76
C ASP A 245 -25.52 2.57 -3.36
N THR A 246 -24.34 2.31 -2.77
CA THR A 246 -23.06 2.83 -3.29
C THR A 246 -22.56 1.97 -4.45
N SER A 247 -22.33 2.59 -5.62
CA SER A 247 -21.75 1.93 -6.79
C SER A 247 -20.33 1.42 -6.50
N ILE A 248 -20.13 0.10 -6.63
CA ILE A 248 -18.79 -0.52 -6.48
C ILE A 248 -17.90 -0.14 -7.66
N GLU A 249 -18.43 -0.24 -8.88
CA GLU A 249 -17.65 -0.01 -10.10
C GLU A 249 -17.14 1.42 -10.20
N ASP A 250 -18.01 2.40 -9.96
CA ASP A 250 -17.61 3.81 -9.94
C ASP A 250 -16.64 4.14 -8.78
N SER A 251 -16.84 3.51 -7.62
CA SER A 251 -15.94 3.69 -6.48
C SER A 251 -14.57 3.10 -6.76
N THR A 252 -14.51 1.90 -7.34
CA THR A 252 -13.25 1.26 -7.77
C THR A 252 -12.51 2.11 -8.79
N ARG A 253 -13.22 2.62 -9.82
CA ARG A 253 -12.61 3.50 -10.82
C ARG A 253 -11.98 4.74 -10.18
N ASN A 254 -12.62 5.32 -9.18
CA ASN A 254 -12.08 6.48 -8.49
C ASN A 254 -10.82 6.10 -7.69
N VAL A 255 -10.78 4.93 -7.02
CA VAL A 255 -9.59 4.44 -6.32
C VAL A 255 -8.45 4.19 -7.31
N GLU A 256 -8.71 3.54 -8.45
CA GLU A 256 -7.71 3.34 -9.52
C GLU A 256 -7.11 4.65 -10.01
N VAL A 257 -7.97 5.64 -10.29
CA VAL A 257 -7.54 6.98 -10.76
C VAL A 257 -6.68 7.67 -9.70
N PHE A 258 -7.09 7.64 -8.43
CA PHE A 258 -6.32 8.24 -7.34
C PHE A 258 -4.95 7.57 -7.20
N ASP A 259 -4.90 6.24 -7.12
CA ASP A 259 -3.64 5.51 -6.96
C ASP A 259 -2.69 5.76 -8.13
N THR A 260 -3.19 5.59 -9.36
CA THR A 260 -2.39 5.79 -10.58
C THR A 260 -1.91 7.23 -10.71
N ALA A 261 -2.76 8.22 -10.42
CA ALA A 261 -2.38 9.63 -10.47
C ALA A 261 -1.27 9.94 -9.46
N ILE A 262 -1.38 9.45 -8.22
CA ILE A 262 -0.33 9.66 -7.21
C ILE A 262 0.95 8.89 -7.56
N ALA A 263 0.87 7.69 -8.13
CA ALA A 263 2.04 6.97 -8.62
C ALA A 263 2.77 7.76 -9.73
N ILE A 264 2.02 8.33 -10.70
CA ILE A 264 2.59 9.20 -11.74
C ILE A 264 3.20 10.46 -11.11
N MET A 265 2.50 11.10 -10.17
CA MET A 265 3.02 12.28 -9.48
C MET A 265 4.29 11.95 -8.70
N ALA A 266 4.35 10.80 -8.02
CA ALA A 266 5.55 10.34 -7.32
C ALA A 266 6.72 10.10 -8.29
N GLY A 267 6.46 9.50 -9.45
CA GLY A 267 7.44 9.39 -10.53
C GLY A 267 7.97 10.75 -10.98
N LEU A 268 7.07 11.74 -11.17
CA LEU A 268 7.44 13.12 -11.56
C LEU A 268 8.12 13.90 -10.42
N MET A 269 7.85 13.57 -9.17
CA MET A 269 8.55 14.18 -8.03
C MET A 269 9.99 13.69 -7.91
N ILE A 270 10.25 12.42 -8.18
CA ILE A 270 11.50 11.76 -7.82
C ILE A 270 12.42 11.59 -9.03
N ILE A 271 11.94 11.01 -10.14
CA ILE A 271 12.79 10.68 -11.28
C ILE A 271 13.45 11.93 -11.90
N PRO A 272 12.70 13.01 -12.22
CA PRO A 272 13.32 14.22 -12.76
C PRO A 272 14.33 14.89 -11.82
N ALA A 273 14.04 14.89 -10.51
CA ALA A 273 14.95 15.46 -9.50
C ALA A 273 16.27 14.68 -9.41
N VAL A 274 16.18 13.34 -9.41
CA VAL A 274 17.38 12.47 -9.38
C VAL A 274 18.16 12.58 -10.67
N PHE A 275 17.51 12.64 -11.83
CA PHE A 275 18.18 12.84 -13.13
C PHE A 275 18.92 14.19 -13.20
N ALA A 276 18.29 15.25 -12.68
CA ALA A 276 18.94 16.57 -12.58
C ALA A 276 20.18 16.52 -11.67
N PHE A 277 20.12 15.76 -10.58
CA PHE A 277 21.23 15.60 -9.62
C PHE A 277 22.35 14.70 -10.13
N SER A 278 22.02 13.59 -10.82
CA SER A 278 22.98 12.56 -11.27
C SER A 278 23.54 12.80 -12.67
N GLY A 279 23.11 13.84 -13.37
CA GLY A 279 23.49 14.04 -14.77
C GLY A 279 22.80 13.07 -15.74
N GLY A 280 21.70 12.44 -15.34
CA GLY A 280 20.86 11.58 -16.19
C GLY A 280 21.07 10.07 -16.01
N ASP A 281 21.77 9.66 -14.95
CA ASP A 281 21.98 8.24 -14.64
C ASP A 281 20.82 7.66 -13.82
N PRO A 282 19.99 6.73 -14.39
CA PRO A 282 18.89 6.09 -13.67
C PRO A 282 19.36 5.14 -12.55
N ASP A 283 20.59 4.62 -12.60
CA ASP A 283 21.12 3.66 -11.62
C ASP A 283 21.44 4.33 -10.26
N THR A 284 21.42 5.66 -10.20
CA THR A 284 21.53 6.41 -8.94
C THR A 284 20.28 6.32 -8.05
N LEU A 285 19.13 5.89 -8.59
CA LEU A 285 17.95 5.60 -7.80
C LEU A 285 18.13 4.29 -7.03
N GLN A 286 18.40 4.41 -5.74
CA GLN A 286 18.57 3.25 -4.86
C GLN A 286 17.21 2.62 -4.53
N ALA A 287 17.20 1.30 -4.28
CA ALA A 287 16.01 0.58 -3.90
C ALA A 287 15.57 0.86 -2.45
N GLY A 288 14.28 0.77 -2.21
CA GLY A 288 13.69 0.74 -0.87
C GLY A 288 13.89 2.02 -0.06
N PRO A 289 14.05 1.89 1.26
CA PRO A 289 14.20 3.03 2.17
C PRO A 289 15.36 3.97 1.82
N SER A 290 16.42 3.44 1.20
CA SER A 290 17.61 4.23 0.80
C SER A 290 17.26 5.35 -0.18
N LEU A 291 16.31 5.14 -1.09
CA LEU A 291 15.85 6.21 -1.97
C LEU A 291 15.31 7.40 -1.17
N MET A 292 14.43 7.13 -0.23
CA MET A 292 13.71 8.18 0.52
C MET A 292 14.57 8.82 1.61
N PHE A 293 15.38 8.04 2.31
CA PHE A 293 16.11 8.52 3.49
C PHE A 293 17.58 8.86 3.24
N ILE A 294 18.13 8.50 2.06
CA ILE A 294 19.52 8.83 1.69
C ILE A 294 19.54 9.68 0.43
N THR A 295 18.97 9.19 -0.69
CA THR A 295 19.08 9.86 -1.98
C THR A 295 18.29 11.17 -2.02
N ILE A 296 17.02 11.16 -1.62
CA ILE A 296 16.16 12.36 -1.68
C ILE A 296 16.67 13.51 -0.80
N PRO A 297 17.13 13.32 0.44
CA PRO A 297 17.77 14.39 1.22
C PRO A 297 18.99 14.99 0.52
N LYS A 298 19.84 14.18 -0.13
CA LYS A 298 20.99 14.68 -0.91
C LYS A 298 20.55 15.51 -2.10
N VAL A 299 19.56 15.05 -2.84
CA VAL A 299 18.95 15.76 -3.96
C VAL A 299 18.41 17.11 -3.51
N PHE A 300 17.60 17.16 -2.46
CA PHE A 300 17.07 18.43 -1.95
C PHE A 300 18.17 19.35 -1.42
N ASN A 301 19.20 18.81 -0.77
CA ASN A 301 20.31 19.64 -0.27
C ASN A 301 21.12 20.28 -1.41
N SER A 302 21.15 19.68 -2.60
CA SER A 302 21.80 20.23 -3.79
C SER A 302 20.95 21.26 -4.54
N MET A 303 19.66 21.40 -4.20
CA MET A 303 18.70 22.26 -4.91
C MET A 303 18.35 23.50 -4.11
N GLY A 304 18.13 24.62 -4.80
CA GLY A 304 17.57 25.84 -4.16
C GLY A 304 16.22 25.56 -3.50
N PHE A 305 15.99 26.12 -2.31
CA PHE A 305 14.80 25.88 -1.49
C PHE A 305 14.62 24.41 -1.03
N GLY A 306 15.69 23.62 -1.01
CA GLY A 306 15.65 22.19 -0.69
C GLY A 306 15.08 21.86 0.70
N THR A 307 15.34 22.70 1.71
CA THR A 307 14.75 22.53 3.06
C THR A 307 13.22 22.63 3.01
N PHE A 308 12.68 23.61 2.27
CA PHE A 308 11.23 23.77 2.11
C PHE A 308 10.62 22.59 1.33
N ALA A 309 11.26 22.17 0.24
CA ALA A 309 10.85 20.98 -0.52
C ALA A 309 10.88 19.72 0.36
N GLY A 310 11.89 19.56 1.19
CA GLY A 310 11.98 18.47 2.16
C GLY A 310 10.85 18.46 3.19
N ILE A 311 10.47 19.63 3.73
CA ILE A 311 9.31 19.73 4.64
C ILE A 311 8.04 19.25 3.94
N LEU A 312 7.75 19.76 2.74
CA LEU A 312 6.55 19.38 1.99
C LEU A 312 6.56 17.90 1.60
N PHE A 313 7.72 17.38 1.18
CA PHE A 313 7.86 15.98 0.80
C PHE A 313 7.64 15.05 1.99
N PHE A 314 8.31 15.27 3.12
CA PHE A 314 8.14 14.39 4.29
C PHE A 314 6.78 14.55 4.95
N LEU A 315 6.10 15.70 4.83
CA LEU A 315 4.70 15.86 5.22
C LEU A 315 3.77 15.02 4.33
N LEU A 316 3.98 15.04 3.01
CA LEU A 316 3.25 14.22 2.05
C LEU A 316 3.44 12.73 2.36
N VAL A 317 4.70 12.29 2.58
CA VAL A 317 5.04 10.91 2.92
C VAL A 317 4.40 10.50 4.24
N LEU A 318 4.38 11.39 5.23
CA LEU A 318 3.74 11.13 6.53
C LEU A 318 2.24 10.90 6.36
N PHE A 319 1.55 11.70 5.55
CA PHE A 319 0.12 11.52 5.29
C PHE A 319 -0.16 10.20 4.57
N ALA A 320 0.63 9.85 3.56
CA ALA A 320 0.53 8.58 2.87
C ALA A 320 0.79 7.39 3.81
N ALA A 321 1.79 7.49 4.67
CA ALA A 321 2.09 6.44 5.65
C ALA A 321 0.96 6.26 6.67
N VAL A 322 0.41 7.35 7.19
CA VAL A 322 -0.67 7.32 8.20
C VAL A 322 -1.95 6.73 7.61
N THR A 323 -2.38 7.16 6.42
CA THR A 323 -3.63 6.67 5.80
C THR A 323 -3.57 5.17 5.50
N SER A 324 -2.43 4.66 5.03
CA SER A 324 -2.24 3.22 4.80
C SER A 324 -2.12 2.43 6.11
N SER A 325 -1.42 2.96 7.13
CA SER A 325 -1.33 2.33 8.45
C SER A 325 -2.70 2.19 9.12
N ILE A 326 -3.55 3.22 8.99
CA ILE A 326 -4.94 3.19 9.47
C ILE A 326 -5.71 2.06 8.80
N ALA A 327 -5.62 1.92 7.48
CA ALA A 327 -6.35 0.90 6.73
C ALA A 327 -5.92 -0.54 7.07
N LEU A 328 -4.60 -0.76 7.19
CA LEU A 328 -4.03 -2.03 7.64
C LEU A 328 -4.49 -2.37 9.06
N THR A 329 -4.36 -1.42 9.99
CA THR A 329 -4.75 -1.62 11.40
C THR A 329 -6.26 -1.88 11.53
N GLU A 330 -7.09 -1.18 10.73
CA GLU A 330 -8.54 -1.41 10.71
C GLU A 330 -8.89 -2.82 10.24
N SER A 331 -8.22 -3.34 9.22
CA SER A 331 -8.44 -4.71 8.75
C SER A 331 -8.14 -5.73 9.86
N ALA A 332 -7.04 -5.52 10.61
CA ALA A 332 -6.68 -6.36 11.76
C ALA A 332 -7.72 -6.24 12.90
N VAL A 333 -8.07 -5.03 13.30
CA VAL A 333 -9.04 -4.76 14.38
C VAL A 333 -10.42 -5.33 14.05
N SER A 334 -10.90 -5.10 12.82
CA SER A 334 -12.18 -5.64 12.33
C SER A 334 -12.24 -7.16 12.37
N THR A 335 -11.13 -7.83 12.07
CA THR A 335 -11.04 -9.29 12.15
C THR A 335 -11.11 -9.77 13.60
N VAL A 336 -10.40 -9.12 14.52
CA VAL A 336 -10.46 -9.46 15.95
C VAL A 336 -11.87 -9.20 16.53
N GLU A 337 -12.54 -8.10 16.15
CA GLU A 337 -13.93 -7.81 16.53
C GLU A 337 -14.87 -8.93 16.08
N ASP A 338 -14.76 -9.36 14.81
CA ASP A 338 -15.67 -10.34 14.22
C ASP A 338 -15.45 -11.76 14.75
N GLU A 339 -14.18 -12.20 14.89
CA GLU A 339 -13.87 -13.58 15.28
C GLU A 339 -13.97 -13.80 16.81
N LEU A 340 -13.51 -12.83 17.61
CA LEU A 340 -13.52 -12.94 19.07
C LEU A 340 -14.75 -12.32 19.73
N LYS A 341 -15.62 -11.65 18.94
CA LYS A 341 -16.80 -10.93 19.44
C LYS A 341 -16.45 -9.88 20.51
N TRP A 342 -15.29 -9.27 20.40
CA TRP A 342 -14.83 -8.24 21.31
C TRP A 342 -15.31 -6.86 20.89
N SER A 343 -15.39 -5.94 21.85
CA SER A 343 -15.67 -4.54 21.55
C SER A 343 -14.49 -3.93 20.78
N ARG A 344 -14.77 -2.92 19.97
CA ARG A 344 -13.76 -2.18 19.21
C ARG A 344 -12.60 -1.70 20.09
N LYS A 345 -12.92 -1.15 21.27
CA LYS A 345 -11.90 -0.67 22.22
C LYS A 345 -10.92 -1.77 22.60
N LYS A 346 -11.43 -2.95 22.99
CA LYS A 346 -10.62 -4.10 23.37
C LYS A 346 -9.80 -4.63 22.19
N SER A 347 -10.42 -4.73 21.02
CA SER A 347 -9.75 -5.19 19.78
C SER A 347 -8.63 -4.23 19.36
N THR A 348 -8.85 -2.91 19.46
CA THR A 348 -7.80 -1.92 19.17
C THR A 348 -6.62 -2.04 20.13
N VAL A 349 -6.86 -2.24 21.42
CA VAL A 349 -5.78 -2.39 22.41
C VAL A 349 -4.94 -3.64 22.14
N ILE A 350 -5.58 -4.78 21.86
CA ILE A 350 -4.82 -6.03 21.61
C ILE A 350 -4.04 -5.98 20.28
N VAL A 351 -4.64 -5.43 19.23
CA VAL A 351 -3.93 -5.22 17.94
C VAL A 351 -2.79 -4.22 18.14
N GLY A 352 -2.99 -3.16 18.90
CA GLY A 352 -1.94 -2.21 19.27
C GLY A 352 -0.81 -2.85 20.06
N PHE A 353 -1.11 -3.75 20.99
CA PHE A 353 -0.10 -4.51 21.72
C PHE A 353 0.73 -5.40 20.76
N ILE A 354 0.07 -6.15 19.87
CA ILE A 354 0.77 -6.97 18.88
C ILE A 354 1.64 -6.11 17.96
N MET A 355 1.11 -4.97 17.51
CA MET A 355 1.80 -3.99 16.67
C MET A 355 3.08 -3.47 17.34
N ILE A 356 3.02 -3.13 18.63
CA ILE A 356 4.19 -2.66 19.40
C ILE A 356 5.19 -3.80 19.57
N VAL A 357 4.79 -4.98 20.01
CA VAL A 357 5.71 -6.10 20.25
C VAL A 357 6.45 -6.50 18.98
N LEU A 358 5.76 -6.74 17.88
CA LEU A 358 6.39 -7.12 16.60
C LEU A 358 7.16 -5.97 15.96
N GLY A 359 6.68 -4.73 16.13
CA GLY A 359 7.37 -3.54 15.63
C GLY A 359 8.65 -3.25 16.36
N THR A 360 8.71 -3.44 17.69
CA THR A 360 9.95 -3.34 18.46
C THR A 360 11.02 -4.31 17.96
N LEU A 361 10.67 -5.55 17.61
CA LEU A 361 11.62 -6.48 16.97
C LEU A 361 12.19 -5.91 15.66
N SER A 362 11.32 -5.35 14.81
CA SER A 362 11.71 -4.72 13.55
C SER A 362 12.55 -3.46 13.78
N CYS A 363 12.22 -2.67 14.80
CA CYS A 363 12.93 -1.45 15.18
C CYS A 363 14.36 -1.74 15.66
N LEU A 364 14.50 -2.72 16.52
CA LEU A 364 15.78 -3.11 17.10
C LEU A 364 16.64 -3.97 16.16
N GLY A 365 16.06 -4.51 15.10
CA GLY A 365 16.73 -5.40 14.14
C GLY A 365 17.91 -4.77 13.42
N TYR A 366 17.93 -3.44 13.21
CA TYR A 366 19.07 -2.73 12.62
C TYR A 366 20.07 -2.19 13.67
N GLY A 367 19.79 -2.37 14.95
CA GLY A 367 20.61 -1.90 16.05
C GLY A 367 20.97 -3.04 17.02
N PRO A 368 20.46 -3.03 18.27
CA PRO A 368 20.82 -4.00 19.30
C PRO A 368 20.60 -5.46 18.93
N LEU A 369 19.59 -5.77 18.08
CA LEU A 369 19.26 -7.13 17.61
C LEU A 369 19.79 -7.44 16.22
N SER A 370 20.71 -6.64 15.66
CA SER A 370 21.25 -6.82 14.31
C SER A 370 21.97 -8.15 14.07
N PHE A 371 22.37 -8.84 15.12
CA PHE A 371 22.96 -10.17 15.08
C PHE A 371 21.93 -11.29 14.84
N VAL A 372 20.63 -11.03 15.08
CA VAL A 372 19.55 -11.99 14.84
C VAL A 372 19.07 -11.83 13.41
N LYS A 373 19.27 -12.87 12.59
CA LYS A 373 18.81 -12.89 11.20
C LYS A 373 17.93 -14.13 10.96
N ILE A 374 16.79 -13.92 10.32
CA ILE A 374 15.89 -15.00 9.91
C ILE A 374 16.08 -15.20 8.40
N ILE A 375 16.54 -16.36 7.97
CA ILE A 375 16.89 -16.67 6.56
C ILE A 375 17.84 -15.59 5.97
N GLY A 376 18.80 -15.10 6.78
CA GLY A 376 19.75 -14.09 6.38
C GLY A 376 19.21 -12.64 6.39
N MET A 377 17.94 -12.41 6.68
CA MET A 377 17.28 -11.11 6.68
C MET A 377 17.10 -10.55 8.09
N GLN A 378 17.12 -9.23 8.24
CA GLN A 378 16.69 -8.54 9.46
C GLN A 378 15.17 -8.71 9.66
N PHE A 379 14.67 -8.46 10.89
CA PHE A 379 13.25 -8.65 11.20
C PHE A 379 12.31 -7.90 10.26
N LEU A 380 12.58 -6.62 9.96
CA LEU A 380 11.76 -5.82 9.06
C LEU A 380 11.74 -6.44 7.65
N ASP A 381 12.93 -6.76 7.12
CA ASP A 381 13.07 -7.32 5.77
C ASP A 381 12.42 -8.72 5.68
N PHE A 382 12.51 -9.51 6.74
CA PHE A 382 11.86 -10.81 6.82
C PHE A 382 10.32 -10.70 6.83
N PHE A 383 9.75 -9.78 7.63
CA PHE A 383 8.30 -9.58 7.63
C PHE A 383 7.81 -9.03 6.30
N ASP A 384 8.57 -8.13 5.67
CA ASP A 384 8.26 -7.61 4.33
C ASP A 384 8.30 -8.74 3.29
N PHE A 385 9.34 -9.56 3.28
CA PHE A 385 9.44 -10.73 2.41
C PHE A 385 8.29 -11.70 2.62
N LEU A 386 8.02 -12.10 3.87
CA LEU A 386 6.98 -13.07 4.19
C LEU A 386 5.60 -12.58 3.73
N THR A 387 5.27 -11.32 4.00
CA THR A 387 3.96 -10.78 3.66
C THR A 387 3.82 -10.46 2.19
N ASN A 388 4.74 -9.68 1.60
CA ASN A 388 4.61 -9.18 0.24
C ASN A 388 5.00 -10.22 -0.82
N SER A 389 6.06 -10.99 -0.57
CA SER A 389 6.58 -11.94 -1.57
C SER A 389 5.90 -13.31 -1.52
N VAL A 390 5.36 -13.71 -0.35
CA VAL A 390 4.79 -15.04 -0.16
C VAL A 390 3.29 -14.99 0.11
N MET A 391 2.87 -14.32 1.21
CA MET A 391 1.49 -14.43 1.67
C MET A 391 0.49 -13.69 0.77
N MET A 392 0.81 -12.49 0.30
CA MET A 392 -0.10 -11.73 -0.56
C MET A 392 -0.41 -12.40 -1.89
N PRO A 393 0.55 -12.93 -2.66
CA PRO A 393 0.25 -13.68 -3.87
C PRO A 393 -0.61 -14.93 -3.60
N ILE A 394 -0.35 -15.65 -2.51
CA ILE A 394 -1.18 -16.79 -2.10
C ILE A 394 -2.60 -16.34 -1.75
N ALA A 395 -2.75 -15.25 -1.00
CA ALA A 395 -4.06 -14.69 -0.64
C ALA A 395 -4.85 -14.28 -1.89
N ALA A 396 -4.21 -13.65 -2.88
CA ALA A 396 -4.87 -13.28 -4.12
C ALA A 396 -5.26 -14.47 -4.98
N LEU A 397 -4.39 -15.47 -5.08
CA LEU A 397 -4.73 -16.74 -5.74
C LEU A 397 -5.96 -17.36 -5.08
N MET A 398 -5.97 -17.46 -3.75
CA MET A 398 -7.11 -18.01 -3.01
C MET A 398 -8.37 -17.15 -3.16
N THR A 399 -8.24 -15.82 -3.12
CA THR A 399 -9.38 -14.90 -3.30
C THR A 399 -9.98 -15.04 -4.71
N SER A 400 -9.15 -15.07 -5.76
CA SER A 400 -9.65 -15.23 -7.14
C SER A 400 -10.32 -16.57 -7.36
N LEU A 401 -9.75 -17.66 -6.84
CA LEU A 401 -10.36 -19.00 -6.90
C LEU A 401 -11.64 -19.08 -6.06
N PHE A 402 -11.66 -18.47 -4.89
CA PHE A 402 -12.83 -18.43 -4.02
C PHE A 402 -13.99 -17.69 -4.68
N VAL A 403 -13.73 -16.48 -5.19
CA VAL A 403 -14.76 -15.67 -5.86
C VAL A 403 -15.24 -16.35 -7.14
N SER A 404 -14.35 -16.95 -7.94
CA SER A 404 -14.75 -17.59 -9.21
C SER A 404 -15.49 -18.91 -9.03
N LYS A 405 -15.11 -19.75 -8.03
CA LYS A 405 -15.62 -21.14 -7.88
C LYS A 405 -16.67 -21.28 -6.78
N VAL A 406 -16.55 -20.52 -5.68
CA VAL A 406 -17.43 -20.65 -4.51
C VAL A 406 -18.58 -19.65 -4.55
N VAL A 407 -18.23 -18.36 -4.71
CA VAL A 407 -19.24 -17.29 -4.81
C VAL A 407 -19.99 -17.39 -6.13
N GLY A 408 -19.25 -17.50 -7.22
CA GLY A 408 -19.74 -17.52 -8.60
C GLY A 408 -19.92 -16.11 -9.18
N VAL A 409 -19.67 -16.00 -10.50
CA VAL A 409 -19.73 -14.72 -11.22
C VAL A 409 -21.12 -14.09 -11.16
N ASP A 410 -22.18 -14.91 -11.24
CA ASP A 410 -23.57 -14.40 -11.27
C ASP A 410 -23.95 -13.71 -9.97
N ARG A 411 -23.59 -14.29 -8.82
CA ARG A 411 -23.80 -13.64 -7.52
C ARG A 411 -22.97 -12.39 -7.35
N MET A 412 -21.73 -12.39 -7.87
CA MET A 412 -20.88 -11.19 -7.86
C MET A 412 -21.51 -10.10 -8.72
N GLU A 413 -22.04 -10.43 -9.91
CA GLU A 413 -22.74 -9.47 -10.76
C GLU A 413 -23.98 -8.90 -10.07
N GLU A 414 -24.80 -9.76 -9.45
CA GLU A 414 -25.96 -9.33 -8.68
C GLU A 414 -25.59 -8.33 -7.60
N GLU A 415 -24.55 -8.65 -6.82
CA GLU A 415 -24.06 -7.73 -5.76
C GLU A 415 -23.51 -6.42 -6.36
N ILE A 416 -22.73 -6.46 -7.43
CA ILE A 416 -22.17 -5.27 -8.07
C ILE A 416 -23.28 -4.37 -8.62
N ARG A 417 -24.33 -4.95 -9.18
CA ARG A 417 -25.48 -4.21 -9.72
C ARG A 417 -26.34 -3.52 -8.67
N HIS A 418 -26.20 -3.83 -7.38
CA HIS A 418 -26.78 -3.00 -6.35
C HIS A 418 -26.17 -1.58 -6.39
N GLY A 419 -27.02 -0.59 -6.66
CA GLY A 419 -26.60 0.81 -6.84
C GLY A 419 -26.08 1.16 -8.25
N GLU A 420 -26.19 0.22 -9.21
CA GLU A 420 -25.77 0.43 -10.63
C GLU A 420 -26.77 -0.22 -11.60
N SER A 421 -26.98 0.41 -12.76
CA SER A 421 -27.88 -0.14 -13.79
C SER A 421 -27.20 -1.25 -14.63
N LYS A 422 -25.87 -1.23 -14.74
CA LYS A 422 -25.09 -2.15 -15.58
C LYS A 422 -23.73 -2.42 -14.99
N PHE A 423 -23.23 -3.65 -15.12
CA PHE A 423 -21.83 -3.98 -14.88
C PHE A 423 -21.02 -3.78 -16.17
N ARG A 424 -20.39 -2.59 -16.30
CA ARG A 424 -19.78 -2.12 -17.55
C ARG A 424 -18.59 -2.95 -18.00
N ARG A 425 -17.69 -3.29 -17.05
CA ARG A 425 -16.46 -4.05 -17.34
C ARG A 425 -16.58 -5.56 -17.04
N LYS A 426 -17.80 -6.13 -17.11
CA LYS A 426 -18.07 -7.55 -16.80
C LYS A 426 -17.14 -8.51 -17.55
N LYS A 427 -16.91 -8.30 -18.87
CA LYS A 427 -16.05 -9.21 -19.68
C LYS A 427 -14.61 -9.23 -19.13
N ILE A 428 -14.05 -8.05 -18.84
CA ILE A 428 -12.70 -7.92 -18.26
C ILE A 428 -12.67 -8.63 -16.90
N PHE A 429 -13.63 -8.34 -16.02
CA PHE A 429 -13.74 -8.95 -14.70
C PHE A 429 -13.75 -10.49 -14.77
N VAL A 430 -14.57 -11.07 -15.64
CA VAL A 430 -14.72 -12.53 -15.76
C VAL A 430 -13.43 -13.18 -16.27
N VAL A 431 -12.83 -12.64 -17.34
CA VAL A 431 -11.60 -13.20 -17.92
C VAL A 431 -10.45 -13.09 -16.93
N MET A 432 -10.28 -11.90 -16.34
CA MET A 432 -9.23 -11.68 -15.36
C MET A 432 -9.40 -12.60 -14.16
N LEU A 433 -10.58 -12.60 -13.53
CA LEU A 433 -10.83 -13.36 -12.30
C LEU A 433 -10.65 -14.88 -12.49
N LYS A 434 -11.16 -15.44 -13.59
CA LYS A 434 -11.13 -16.89 -13.81
C LYS A 434 -9.77 -17.42 -14.27
N TYR A 435 -9.03 -16.64 -15.04
CA TYR A 435 -7.83 -17.13 -15.74
C TYR A 435 -6.57 -16.32 -15.37
N LEU A 436 -6.57 -15.00 -15.57
CA LEU A 436 -5.35 -14.23 -15.52
C LEU A 436 -4.92 -13.89 -14.08
N CYS A 437 -5.86 -13.58 -13.17
CA CYS A 437 -5.49 -13.31 -11.77
C CYS A 437 -4.80 -14.48 -11.09
N PRO A 438 -5.27 -15.74 -11.21
CA PRO A 438 -4.54 -16.89 -10.69
C PRO A 438 -3.15 -17.04 -11.28
N ILE A 439 -3.01 -16.87 -12.59
CA ILE A 439 -1.72 -16.98 -13.29
C ILE A 439 -0.75 -15.90 -12.81
N PHE A 440 -1.21 -14.65 -12.74
CA PHE A 440 -0.38 -13.53 -12.26
C PHE A 440 0.06 -13.71 -10.81
N ALA A 441 -0.83 -14.17 -9.94
CA ALA A 441 -0.49 -14.46 -8.55
C ALA A 441 0.62 -15.53 -8.45
N ILE A 442 0.58 -16.58 -9.27
CA ILE A 442 1.62 -17.62 -9.31
C ILE A 442 2.95 -17.03 -9.84
N ILE A 443 2.89 -16.24 -10.93
CA ILE A 443 4.10 -15.60 -11.48
C ILE A 443 4.76 -14.69 -10.43
N ILE A 444 3.98 -13.86 -9.74
CA ILE A 444 4.48 -12.97 -8.69
C ILE A 444 5.09 -13.79 -7.55
N LEU A 445 4.43 -14.84 -7.09
CA LEU A 445 4.93 -15.71 -6.02
C LEU A 445 6.29 -16.32 -6.39
N VAL A 446 6.36 -16.97 -7.56
CA VAL A 446 7.57 -17.66 -8.01
C VAL A 446 8.70 -16.66 -8.23
N SER A 447 8.44 -15.54 -8.92
CA SER A 447 9.47 -14.52 -9.20
C SER A 447 9.96 -13.84 -7.92
N SER A 448 9.07 -13.49 -6.99
CA SER A 448 9.45 -12.83 -5.73
C SER A 448 10.27 -13.75 -4.82
N VAL A 449 9.91 -15.03 -4.75
CA VAL A 449 10.70 -16.02 -4.01
C VAL A 449 12.05 -16.25 -4.68
N ALA A 450 12.07 -16.42 -6.00
CA ALA A 450 13.33 -16.58 -6.76
C ALA A 450 14.28 -15.38 -6.58
N ASN A 451 13.73 -14.14 -6.56
CA ASN A 451 14.52 -12.94 -6.28
C ASN A 451 15.06 -12.92 -4.84
N ALA A 452 14.26 -13.31 -3.85
CA ALA A 452 14.70 -13.32 -2.45
C ALA A 452 15.85 -14.30 -2.19
N PHE A 453 15.90 -15.41 -2.95
CA PHE A 453 17.01 -16.37 -2.88
C PHE A 453 18.15 -16.09 -3.88
N GLY A 454 18.10 -14.95 -4.59
CA GLY A 454 19.15 -14.54 -5.52
C GLY A 454 19.21 -15.36 -6.82
N TRP A 455 18.17 -16.14 -7.16
CA TRP A 455 18.12 -16.90 -8.41
C TRP A 455 17.82 -16.02 -9.62
N ILE A 456 17.17 -14.89 -9.39
CA ILE A 456 16.95 -13.81 -10.37
C ILE A 456 17.16 -12.48 -9.67
N SER A 457 17.47 -11.42 -10.43
CA SER A 457 17.56 -10.04 -9.91
C SER A 457 16.33 -9.22 -10.34
N MET A 458 15.59 -8.72 -9.38
CA MET A 458 14.42 -7.85 -9.59
C MET A 458 14.66 -6.45 -9.02
#